data_9e7e2d71be2326bb739581c2943cdc52
#
_entry.id   9e7e2d71be2326bb739581c2943cdc52
#
_cell.length_a   1.000
_cell.length_b   1.000
_cell.length_c   1.000
_cell.angle_alpha   90.00
_cell.angle_beta   90.00
_cell.angle_gamma   90.00
#
_symmetry.space_group_name_H-M   'P 1'
#
loop_
_entity.id
_entity.type
_entity.pdbx_description
1 polymer ?
#
loop_
_entity_poly.entity_id
_entity_poly.type
_entity_poly.pdbx_seq_one_letter_code
_entity_poly.pdbx_strand_id
1 'polypeptide(L)'
;VSFWQDRQIKARESHLQQLQQQLDQFSVRVDQNLIVNLVDDTQANFRKITEIGEKYFPVAVISELTDLTPVSVRLLSISTQVNTQVEKEKPPAKGEAKEKGTLILDGIVQGDQLVLESTLAGYLMELRNSPFFDQPVVSKKSFERFENKDGLRFTAQLNIL
;
A
#
# COMPACT_ATOMS: atom_id res chain seq x y z
N VAL A 1 67.10 38.23 -5.16
CA VAL A 1 66.05 37.75 -4.25
C VAL A 1 64.82 37.27 -5.01
N SER A 2 64.55 37.69 -6.28
CA SER A 2 63.36 37.34 -7.06
C SER A 2 63.37 35.91 -7.67
N PHE A 3 64.56 35.36 -7.94
CA PHE A 3 64.69 34.06 -8.64
C PHE A 3 64.23 32.83 -7.82
N TRP A 4 64.21 32.93 -6.50
CA TRP A 4 63.71 31.88 -5.62
C TRP A 4 62.20 31.90 -5.48
N GLN A 5 61.62 33.07 -5.56
CA GLN A 5 60.15 33.23 -5.49
C GLN A 5 59.48 32.75 -6.79
N ASP A 6 60.07 32.98 -7.95
CA ASP A 6 59.56 32.49 -9.22
C ASP A 6 59.56 30.95 -9.34
N ARG A 7 60.55 30.29 -8.75
CA ARG A 7 60.56 28.83 -8.70
C ARG A 7 59.49 28.25 -7.81
N GLN A 8 59.19 28.87 -6.68
CA GLN A 8 58.11 28.41 -5.79
C GLN A 8 56.73 28.66 -6.40
N ILE A 9 56.53 29.74 -7.14
CA ILE A 9 55.29 30.05 -7.83
C ILE A 9 55.02 29.00 -8.93
N LYS A 10 56.01 28.73 -9.78
CA LYS A 10 55.89 27.69 -10.82
C LYS A 10 55.65 26.29 -10.28
N ALA A 11 56.25 25.94 -9.15
CA ALA A 11 56.01 24.63 -8.50
C ALA A 11 54.59 24.52 -7.93
N ARG A 12 54.02 25.60 -7.41
CA ARG A 12 52.63 25.63 -6.93
C ARG A 12 51.61 25.65 -8.08
N GLU A 13 51.89 26.33 -9.16
CA GLU A 13 51.06 26.34 -10.36
C GLU A 13 51.03 24.94 -11.01
N SER A 14 52.16 24.24 -11.10
CA SER A 14 52.16 22.86 -11.61
C SER A 14 51.38 21.89 -10.70
N HIS A 15 51.43 22.11 -9.39
CA HIS A 15 50.67 21.30 -8.42
C HIS A 15 49.16 21.55 -8.47
N LEU A 16 48.77 22.82 -8.68
CA LEU A 16 47.37 23.21 -8.92
C LEU A 16 46.84 22.62 -10.23
N GLN A 17 47.61 22.62 -11.30
CA GLN A 17 47.25 22.00 -12.57
C GLN A 17 47.11 20.47 -12.43
N GLN A 18 47.99 19.80 -11.68
CA GLN A 18 47.84 18.39 -11.42
C GLN A 18 46.60 18.06 -10.57
N LEU A 19 46.31 18.87 -9.55
CA LEU A 19 45.09 18.71 -8.74
C LEU A 19 43.82 18.96 -9.57
N GLN A 20 43.88 19.93 -10.46
CA GLN A 20 42.76 20.24 -11.36
C GLN A 20 42.51 19.11 -12.38
N GLN A 21 43.58 18.56 -12.95
CA GLN A 21 43.51 17.33 -13.80
C GLN A 21 43.00 16.11 -13.04
N GLN A 22 43.39 15.93 -11.77
CA GLN A 22 42.82 14.87 -10.94
C GLN A 22 41.36 15.09 -10.61
N LEU A 23 40.93 16.33 -10.33
CA LEU A 23 39.53 16.68 -10.14
C LEU A 23 38.69 16.45 -11.41
N ASP A 24 39.22 16.76 -12.59
CA ASP A 24 38.54 16.51 -13.86
C ASP A 24 38.47 14.99 -14.19
N GLN A 25 39.42 14.19 -13.72
CA GLN A 25 39.36 12.73 -13.80
C GLN A 25 38.40 12.13 -12.78
N PHE A 26 38.22 12.77 -11.60
CA PHE A 26 37.23 12.40 -10.59
C PHE A 26 35.85 13.05 -10.79
N SER A 27 35.71 14.06 -11.67
CA SER A 27 34.42 14.41 -12.18
C SER A 27 33.94 13.21 -13.00
N VAL A 28 33.35 12.26 -12.28
CA VAL A 28 32.53 11.21 -12.85
C VAL A 28 31.63 11.94 -13.82
N ARG A 29 31.90 11.80 -15.12
CA ARG A 29 30.88 12.06 -16.13
C ARG A 29 29.74 11.13 -15.75
N VAL A 30 28.86 11.65 -14.91
CA VAL A 30 27.61 11.01 -14.64
C VAL A 30 26.97 10.95 -16.01
N ASP A 31 27.11 9.77 -16.62
CA ASP A 31 26.63 9.55 -17.97
C ASP A 31 25.13 9.78 -17.89
N GLN A 32 24.66 10.92 -18.39
CA GLN A 32 23.24 11.28 -18.35
C GLN A 32 22.39 10.15 -18.90
N ASN A 33 22.94 9.38 -19.85
CA ASN A 33 22.30 8.19 -20.41
C ASN A 33 22.17 7.08 -19.37
N LEU A 34 23.16 6.91 -18.49
CA LEU A 34 23.12 5.88 -17.43
C LEU A 34 22.10 6.24 -16.37
N ILE A 35 21.97 7.53 -16.02
CA ILE A 35 20.92 7.98 -15.09
C ILE A 35 19.54 7.81 -15.73
N VAL A 36 19.36 8.21 -16.98
CA VAL A 36 18.08 8.06 -17.68
C VAL A 36 17.70 6.57 -17.75
N ASN A 37 18.61 5.70 -18.14
CA ASN A 37 18.35 4.25 -18.19
C ASN A 37 18.01 3.68 -16.81
N LEU A 38 18.72 4.12 -15.75
CA LEU A 38 18.43 3.67 -14.38
C LEU A 38 17.06 4.14 -13.90
N VAL A 39 16.66 5.36 -14.26
CA VAL A 39 15.33 5.91 -13.93
C VAL A 39 14.25 5.15 -14.69
N ASP A 40 14.44 4.87 -15.97
CA ASP A 40 13.49 4.13 -16.80
C ASP A 40 13.34 2.69 -16.31
N ASP A 41 14.44 2.00 -15.99
CA ASP A 41 14.41 0.65 -15.41
C ASP A 41 13.71 0.62 -14.05
N THR A 42 13.97 1.65 -13.22
CA THR A 42 13.32 1.76 -11.91
C THR A 42 11.82 1.99 -12.08
N GLN A 43 11.41 2.87 -12.98
CA GLN A 43 9.99 3.10 -13.27
C GLN A 43 9.31 1.85 -13.85
N ALA A 44 9.98 1.12 -14.74
CA ALA A 44 9.45 -0.13 -15.30
C ALA A 44 9.27 -1.20 -14.20
N ASN A 45 10.21 -1.29 -13.27
CA ASN A 45 10.11 -2.19 -12.13
C ASN A 45 8.99 -1.79 -11.16
N PHE A 46 8.82 -0.50 -10.87
CA PHE A 46 7.70 0.00 -10.07
C PHE A 46 6.35 -0.33 -10.71
N ARG A 47 6.19 -0.15 -12.03
CA ARG A 47 4.97 -0.52 -12.75
C ARG A 47 4.67 -2.01 -12.62
N LYS A 48 5.67 -2.88 -12.80
CA LYS A 48 5.51 -4.32 -12.63
C LYS A 48 5.12 -4.70 -11.20
N ILE A 49 5.72 -4.07 -10.18
CA ILE A 49 5.38 -4.33 -8.77
C ILE A 49 3.93 -3.90 -8.49
N THR A 50 3.52 -2.74 -9.01
CA THR A 50 2.14 -2.26 -8.87
C THR A 50 1.14 -3.19 -9.55
N GLU A 51 1.42 -3.61 -10.79
CA GLU A 51 0.58 -4.55 -11.54
C GLU A 51 0.46 -5.91 -10.83
N ILE A 52 1.57 -6.43 -10.29
CA ILE A 52 1.56 -7.66 -9.49
C ILE A 52 0.74 -7.44 -8.21
N GLY A 53 0.92 -6.32 -7.53
CA GLY A 53 0.17 -5.96 -6.33
C GLY A 53 -1.33 -5.94 -6.60
N GLU A 54 -1.78 -5.24 -7.63
CA GLU A 54 -3.19 -5.16 -8.02
C GLU A 54 -3.78 -6.52 -8.36
N LYS A 55 -3.02 -7.37 -9.05
CA LYS A 55 -3.47 -8.71 -9.44
C LYS A 55 -3.66 -9.65 -8.25
N TYR A 56 -2.77 -9.61 -7.26
CA TYR A 56 -2.81 -10.52 -6.11
C TYR A 56 -3.50 -9.92 -4.88
N PHE A 57 -3.80 -8.64 -4.89
CA PHE A 57 -4.47 -7.96 -3.79
C PHE A 57 -5.81 -8.61 -3.37
N PRO A 58 -6.72 -9.00 -4.29
CA PRO A 58 -7.96 -9.68 -3.90
C PRO A 58 -7.71 -11.00 -3.19
N VAL A 59 -6.68 -11.74 -3.60
CA VAL A 59 -6.32 -13.01 -2.97
C VAL A 59 -5.80 -12.78 -1.56
N ALA A 60 -4.96 -11.77 -1.36
CA ALA A 60 -4.45 -11.38 -0.03
C ALA A 60 -5.59 -10.97 0.92
N VAL A 61 -6.55 -10.19 0.43
CA VAL A 61 -7.75 -9.78 1.20
C VAL A 61 -8.58 -11.00 1.61
N ILE A 62 -8.82 -11.95 0.69
CA ILE A 62 -9.59 -13.16 1.00
C ILE A 62 -8.83 -14.04 1.99
N SER A 63 -7.52 -14.19 1.85
CA SER A 63 -6.70 -14.97 2.79
C SER A 63 -6.77 -14.36 4.19
N GLU A 64 -6.58 -13.07 4.33
CA GLU A 64 -6.68 -12.37 5.60
C GLU A 64 -8.06 -12.52 6.24
N LEU A 65 -9.14 -12.35 5.45
CA LEU A 65 -10.50 -12.58 5.93
C LEU A 65 -10.70 -14.01 6.44
N THR A 66 -10.13 -15.00 5.74
CA THR A 66 -10.23 -16.39 6.13
C THR A 66 -9.52 -16.64 7.46
N ASP A 67 -8.33 -16.07 7.63
CA ASP A 67 -7.52 -16.23 8.83
C ASP A 67 -8.15 -15.55 10.06
N LEU A 68 -8.79 -14.39 9.85
CA LEU A 68 -9.46 -13.62 10.91
C LEU A 68 -10.87 -14.15 11.25
N THR A 69 -11.48 -14.97 10.38
CA THR A 69 -12.86 -15.45 10.59
C THR A 69 -12.89 -16.60 11.59
N PRO A 70 -13.50 -16.42 12.80
CA PRO A 70 -13.59 -17.48 13.79
C PRO A 70 -14.59 -18.55 13.35
N VAL A 71 -14.47 -19.74 13.91
CA VAL A 71 -15.32 -20.90 13.59
C VAL A 71 -16.82 -20.63 13.81
N SER A 72 -17.16 -19.74 14.73
CA SER A 72 -18.53 -19.32 15.02
C SER A 72 -19.14 -18.38 13.97
N VAL A 73 -18.31 -17.81 13.07
CA VAL A 73 -18.75 -16.92 12.00
C VAL A 73 -18.65 -17.63 10.66
N ARG A 74 -19.71 -17.59 9.89
CA ARG A 74 -19.75 -18.10 8.52
C ARG A 74 -20.02 -16.95 7.56
N LEU A 75 -19.09 -16.67 6.67
CA LEU A 75 -19.29 -15.72 5.61
C LEU A 75 -20.12 -16.33 4.49
N LEU A 76 -21.17 -15.64 4.06
CA LEU A 76 -22.09 -16.07 3.02
C LEU A 76 -21.77 -15.43 1.69
N SER A 77 -21.36 -14.16 1.70
CA SER A 77 -21.06 -13.39 0.50
C SER A 77 -20.00 -12.34 0.79
N ILE A 78 -19.11 -12.15 -0.15
CA ILE A 78 -18.09 -11.10 -0.16
C ILE A 78 -18.24 -10.35 -1.47
N SER A 79 -18.48 -9.05 -1.42
CA SER A 79 -18.56 -8.21 -2.61
C SER A 79 -17.71 -6.96 -2.43
N THR A 80 -17.01 -6.56 -3.51
CA THR A 80 -16.20 -5.35 -3.53
C THR A 80 -16.91 -4.30 -4.38
N GLN A 81 -17.14 -3.14 -3.81
CA GLN A 81 -17.59 -1.97 -4.56
C GLN A 81 -16.40 -1.03 -4.75
N VAL A 82 -15.99 -0.87 -5.98
CA VAL A 82 -15.07 0.21 -6.36
C VAL A 82 -15.91 1.45 -6.59
N ASN A 83 -15.77 2.45 -5.74
CA ASN A 83 -16.44 3.73 -5.94
C ASN A 83 -15.78 4.46 -7.11
N THR A 84 -16.15 4.10 -8.32
CA THR A 84 -15.88 4.88 -9.52
C THR A 84 -16.86 6.07 -9.55
N GLN A 85 -16.75 6.98 -8.61
CA GLN A 85 -17.34 8.30 -8.81
C GLN A 85 -16.40 9.03 -9.78
N VAL A 86 -16.70 8.89 -11.06
CA VAL A 86 -16.20 9.80 -12.09
C VAL A 86 -16.86 11.17 -11.80
N GLU A 87 -16.29 11.94 -10.90
CA GLU A 87 -16.49 13.38 -10.95
C GLU A 87 -15.82 13.89 -12.23
N LYS A 88 -16.64 14.05 -13.26
CA LYS A 88 -16.32 14.88 -14.41
C LYS A 88 -16.06 16.29 -13.86
N GLU A 89 -14.83 16.77 -14.08
CA GLU A 89 -14.34 18.13 -13.88
C GLU A 89 -13.39 18.31 -12.69
N LYS A 90 -12.11 17.87 -12.89
CA LYS A 90 -10.91 18.68 -12.63
C LYS A 90 -9.65 17.88 -12.97
N PRO A 91 -8.62 18.50 -13.59
CA PRO A 91 -7.37 17.80 -13.86
C PRO A 91 -6.70 17.43 -12.53
N PRO A 92 -6.09 16.24 -12.44
CA PRO A 92 -5.53 15.74 -11.18
C PRO A 92 -4.32 16.57 -10.79
N ALA A 93 -4.44 17.27 -9.66
CA ALA A 93 -3.28 17.76 -8.94
C ALA A 93 -2.53 16.53 -8.40
N LYS A 94 -1.23 16.47 -8.66
CA LYS A 94 -0.30 15.43 -8.23
C LYS A 94 -0.44 15.14 -6.73
N GLY A 95 -0.98 13.97 -6.41
CA GLY A 95 -1.19 13.46 -5.06
C GLY A 95 -2.31 12.42 -5.16
N GLU A 96 -1.99 11.24 -5.73
CA GLU A 96 -2.94 10.15 -6.00
C GLU A 96 -3.62 9.73 -4.71
N ALA A 97 -4.88 10.16 -4.52
CA ALA A 97 -5.78 9.46 -3.64
C ALA A 97 -6.08 8.10 -4.29
N LYS A 98 -5.47 7.03 -3.81
CA LYS A 98 -5.83 5.66 -4.17
C LYS A 98 -7.33 5.52 -4.00
N GLU A 99 -8.02 5.07 -5.03
CA GLU A 99 -9.44 4.72 -4.97
C GLU A 99 -9.63 3.68 -3.87
N LYS A 100 -10.22 4.12 -2.75
CA LYS A 100 -10.49 3.22 -1.62
C LYS A 100 -11.66 2.33 -2.02
N GLY A 101 -11.38 1.05 -2.21
CA GLY A 101 -12.41 0.04 -2.42
C GLY A 101 -13.21 -0.18 -1.12
N THR A 102 -14.51 -0.34 -1.23
CA THR A 102 -15.36 -0.76 -0.12
C THR A 102 -15.68 -2.23 -0.26
N LEU A 103 -15.39 -3.01 0.79
CA LEU A 103 -15.71 -4.41 0.88
C LEU A 103 -17.01 -4.59 1.67
N ILE A 104 -17.95 -5.33 1.13
CA ILE A 104 -19.21 -5.67 1.79
C ILE A 104 -19.16 -7.15 2.14
N LEU A 105 -19.30 -7.44 3.42
CA LEU A 105 -19.35 -8.79 3.98
C LEU A 105 -20.78 -9.09 4.42
N ASP A 106 -21.36 -10.18 3.93
CA ASP A 106 -22.61 -10.74 4.44
C ASP A 106 -22.28 -12.07 5.12
N GLY A 107 -22.69 -12.24 6.35
CA GLY A 107 -22.35 -13.42 7.14
C GLY A 107 -23.37 -13.71 8.23
N ILE A 108 -23.15 -14.85 8.90
CA ILE A 108 -23.95 -15.30 10.03
C ILE A 108 -23.04 -15.75 11.17
N VAL A 109 -23.32 -15.26 12.37
CA VAL A 109 -22.73 -15.75 13.61
C VAL A 109 -23.65 -16.84 14.17
N GLN A 110 -23.09 -18.02 14.48
CA GLN A 110 -23.82 -19.15 15.03
C GLN A 110 -23.34 -19.41 16.45
N GLY A 111 -24.28 -19.72 17.37
CA GLY A 111 -23.95 -20.04 18.75
C GLY A 111 -25.12 -19.85 19.70
N ASP A 112 -24.83 -19.70 20.98
CA ASP A 112 -25.83 -19.37 21.98
C ASP A 112 -26.29 -17.89 21.77
N GLN A 113 -27.59 -17.67 21.80
CA GLN A 113 -28.22 -16.36 21.59
C GLN A 113 -27.61 -15.24 22.46
N LEU A 114 -27.20 -15.59 23.70
CA LEU A 114 -26.60 -14.62 24.63
C LEU A 114 -25.24 -14.10 24.23
N VAL A 115 -24.50 -14.84 23.40
CA VAL A 115 -23.13 -14.49 23.00
C VAL A 115 -22.98 -14.05 21.53
N LEU A 116 -24.04 -14.13 20.73
CA LEU A 116 -23.98 -13.84 19.30
C LEU A 116 -23.48 -12.42 19.01
N GLU A 117 -24.01 -11.42 19.74
CA GLU A 117 -23.62 -10.02 19.54
C GLU A 117 -22.18 -9.77 20.01
N SER A 118 -21.77 -10.37 21.13
CA SER A 118 -20.38 -10.20 21.61
C SER A 118 -19.38 -10.90 20.68
N THR A 119 -19.74 -12.03 20.10
CA THR A 119 -18.93 -12.73 19.09
C THR A 119 -18.80 -11.89 17.82
N LEU A 120 -19.90 -11.28 17.34
CA LEU A 120 -19.84 -10.35 16.21
C LEU A 120 -18.95 -9.15 16.52
N ALA A 121 -19.09 -8.54 17.70
CA ALA A 121 -18.26 -7.41 18.10
C ALA A 121 -16.77 -7.78 18.16
N GLY A 122 -16.44 -8.96 18.70
CA GLY A 122 -15.06 -9.48 18.70
C GLY A 122 -14.51 -9.63 17.28
N TYR A 123 -15.29 -10.25 16.37
CA TYR A 123 -14.90 -10.41 14.97
C TYR A 123 -14.65 -9.06 14.27
N LEU A 124 -15.51 -8.05 14.48
CA LEU A 124 -15.31 -6.71 13.93
C LEU A 124 -14.07 -6.02 14.49
N MET A 125 -13.73 -6.28 15.75
CA MET A 125 -12.48 -5.78 16.34
C MET A 125 -11.25 -6.43 15.71
N GLU A 126 -11.27 -7.72 15.46
CA GLU A 126 -10.18 -8.42 14.73
C GLU A 126 -10.01 -7.85 13.32
N LEU A 127 -11.11 -7.65 12.59
CA LEU A 127 -11.07 -7.02 11.27
C LEU A 127 -10.48 -5.60 11.32
N ARG A 128 -10.84 -4.82 12.33
CA ARG A 128 -10.31 -3.47 12.52
C ARG A 128 -8.80 -3.45 12.85
N ASN A 129 -8.30 -4.47 13.51
CA ASN A 129 -6.88 -4.58 13.86
C ASN A 129 -6.02 -5.06 12.68
N SER A 130 -6.63 -5.54 11.59
CA SER A 130 -5.92 -5.94 10.39
C SER A 130 -5.36 -4.73 9.64
N PRO A 131 -4.16 -4.85 9.06
CA PRO A 131 -3.57 -3.80 8.23
C PRO A 131 -4.29 -3.59 6.88
N PHE A 132 -5.23 -4.47 6.51
CA PHE A 132 -5.95 -4.40 5.24
C PHE A 132 -7.27 -3.64 5.32
N PHE A 133 -7.85 -3.51 6.52
CA PHE A 133 -9.21 -2.99 6.68
C PHE A 133 -9.26 -1.79 7.61
N ASP A 134 -10.11 -0.85 7.26
CA ASP A 134 -10.39 0.32 8.09
C ASP A 134 -11.88 0.38 8.41
N GLN A 135 -12.18 0.75 9.65
CA GLN A 135 -13.50 1.09 10.18
C GLN A 135 -14.63 0.13 9.74
N PRO A 136 -14.68 -1.13 10.23
CA PRO A 136 -15.79 -2.02 9.96
C PRO A 136 -17.10 -1.43 10.55
N VAL A 137 -18.10 -1.26 9.68
CA VAL A 137 -19.40 -0.71 10.05
C VAL A 137 -20.48 -1.75 9.74
N VAL A 138 -21.29 -2.13 10.74
CA VAL A 138 -22.42 -3.00 10.53
C VAL A 138 -23.58 -2.18 9.97
N SER A 139 -23.99 -2.48 8.75
CA SER A 139 -25.11 -1.81 8.07
C SER A 139 -26.45 -2.48 8.37
N LYS A 140 -26.43 -3.80 8.61
CA LYS A 140 -27.64 -4.58 8.90
C LYS A 140 -27.33 -5.71 9.85
N LYS A 141 -28.24 -5.99 10.79
CA LYS A 141 -28.23 -7.19 11.62
C LYS A 141 -29.66 -7.71 11.83
N SER A 142 -29.82 -9.02 11.83
CA SER A 142 -31.10 -9.70 12.08
C SER A 142 -30.87 -11.05 12.76
N PHE A 143 -31.72 -11.38 13.73
CA PHE A 143 -31.72 -12.71 14.30
C PHE A 143 -32.50 -13.65 13.38
N GLU A 144 -31.87 -14.74 13.00
CA GLU A 144 -32.43 -15.75 12.11
C GLU A 144 -32.13 -17.14 12.67
N ARG A 145 -32.98 -18.10 12.38
CA ARG A 145 -32.73 -19.51 12.71
C ARG A 145 -32.13 -20.17 11.47
N PHE A 146 -30.90 -20.62 11.59
CA PHE A 146 -30.15 -21.27 10.50
C PHE A 146 -29.77 -22.72 10.95
N GLU A 147 -30.12 -23.71 10.16
CA GLU A 147 -29.82 -25.15 10.46
C GLU A 147 -30.22 -25.60 11.87
N ASN A 148 -31.40 -25.18 12.35
CA ASN A 148 -31.91 -25.44 13.70
C ASN A 148 -31.11 -24.80 14.86
N LYS A 149 -30.25 -23.86 14.59
CA LYS A 149 -29.51 -23.06 15.59
C LYS A 149 -29.90 -21.58 15.46
N ASP A 150 -29.88 -20.90 16.58
CA ASP A 150 -30.03 -19.45 16.57
C ASP A 150 -28.78 -18.84 15.95
N GLY A 151 -28.98 -17.87 15.08
CA GLY A 151 -27.92 -17.16 14.39
C GLY A 151 -28.20 -15.67 14.29
N LEU A 152 -27.14 -14.88 14.22
CA LEU A 152 -27.18 -13.47 13.98
C LEU A 152 -26.63 -13.20 12.59
N ARG A 153 -27.52 -12.93 11.64
CA ARG A 153 -27.11 -12.48 10.31
C ARG A 153 -26.67 -11.04 10.38
N PHE A 154 -25.58 -10.72 9.70
CA PHE A 154 -25.01 -9.37 9.64
C PHE A 154 -24.53 -9.03 8.23
N THR A 155 -24.60 -7.74 7.91
CA THR A 155 -23.93 -7.16 6.74
C THR A 155 -23.00 -6.09 7.26
N ALA A 156 -21.72 -6.22 6.99
CA ALA A 156 -20.70 -5.26 7.39
C ALA A 156 -20.03 -4.64 6.16
N GLN A 157 -19.67 -3.37 6.26
CA GLN A 157 -18.92 -2.63 5.26
C GLN A 157 -17.55 -2.28 5.85
N LEU A 158 -16.50 -2.50 5.06
CA LEU A 158 -15.12 -2.20 5.41
C LEU A 158 -14.49 -1.40 4.29
N ASN A 159 -13.67 -0.41 4.63
CA ASN A 159 -12.82 0.24 3.66
C ASN A 159 -11.51 -0.54 3.54
N ILE A 160 -11.04 -0.72 2.32
CA ILE A 160 -9.76 -1.35 2.04
C ILE A 160 -8.69 -0.23 2.05
N LEU A 161 -7.59 -0.45 2.80
CA LEU A 161 -6.50 0.50 2.97
C LEU A 161 -5.52 0.51 1.79
#